data_946a865163e817bad1dabc0dce388062
#
_entry.id   946a865163e817bad1dabc0dce388062
#
_cell.length_a   1.000
_cell.length_b   1.000
_cell.length_c   1.000
_cell.angle_alpha   90.00
_cell.angle_beta   90.00
_cell.angle_gamma   90.00
#
_symmetry.space_group_name_H-M   'P 1'
#
loop_
_entity.id
_entity.type
_entity.pdbx_description
1 polymer ?
#
loop_
_entity_poly.entity_id
_entity_poly.type
_entity_poly.pdbx_seq_one_letter_code
_entity_poly.pdbx_strand_id
1 'polypeptide(L)'
;PVIGPFRLARLGALFRILRIFRSARILSQVYMRDKAASLVAVLMIAGIGTIIGVSVAVLHVEKSTPGASILTGEDAAWWSVVTVSTVGYGNIVPITPVGRVLAVVLMVVGIGLFATFAGAIANIFMRQVQKTTNVDSLEDRLVRMERHQHDLYAAVRKHIAKQNPDD
;
A
#
# COMPACT_ATOMS: atom_id res chain seq x y z
N PRO A 1 -35.83 -4.20 29.30
CA PRO A 1 -34.55 -4.03 28.60
C PRO A 1 -34.80 -4.31 27.12
N VAL A 2 -35.30 -3.30 26.42
CA VAL A 2 -35.60 -3.39 24.98
C VAL A 2 -34.32 -3.07 24.24
N ILE A 3 -33.75 -4.08 23.59
CA ILE A 3 -32.66 -3.92 22.63
C ILE A 3 -33.27 -3.20 21.44
N GLY A 4 -33.21 -1.88 21.47
CA GLY A 4 -33.89 -1.03 20.47
C GLY A 4 -33.29 -1.23 19.06
N PRO A 5 -34.12 -1.05 18.01
CA PRO A 5 -33.73 -1.23 16.61
C PRO A 5 -32.52 -0.36 16.19
N PHE A 6 -32.18 0.65 16.96
CA PHE A 6 -31.00 1.49 16.80
C PHE A 6 -29.65 0.77 17.00
N ARG A 7 -29.59 -0.34 17.76
CA ARG A 7 -28.35 -1.13 17.88
C ARG A 7 -28.08 -1.99 16.65
N LEU A 8 -29.12 -2.48 16.00
CA LEU A 8 -28.99 -3.26 14.76
C LEU A 8 -28.60 -2.38 13.57
N ALA A 9 -29.02 -1.12 13.51
CA ALA A 9 -28.59 -0.17 12.50
C ALA A 9 -27.08 0.17 12.61
N ARG A 10 -26.51 0.14 13.83
CA ARG A 10 -25.07 0.31 14.05
C ARG A 10 -24.25 -0.85 13.52
N LEU A 11 -24.75 -2.09 13.62
CA LEU A 11 -24.11 -3.26 13.03
C LEU A 11 -24.17 -3.24 11.50
N GLY A 12 -25.20 -2.65 10.92
CA GLY A 12 -25.34 -2.48 9.47
C GLY A 12 -24.25 -1.58 8.85
N ALA A 13 -23.76 -0.59 9.60
CA ALA A 13 -22.63 0.23 9.15
C ALA A 13 -21.32 -0.58 9.12
N LEU A 14 -21.05 -1.42 10.11
CA LEU A 14 -19.91 -2.34 10.14
C LEU A 14 -19.98 -3.37 9.00
N PHE A 15 -21.20 -3.89 8.71
CA PHE A 15 -21.40 -4.80 7.57
C PHE A 15 -21.14 -4.12 6.21
N ARG A 16 -21.46 -2.83 6.05
CA ARG A 16 -21.10 -2.08 4.83
C ARG A 16 -19.61 -1.94 4.66
N ILE A 17 -18.86 -1.68 5.73
CA ILE A 17 -17.39 -1.60 5.71
C ILE A 17 -16.80 -2.96 5.32
N LEU A 18 -17.27 -4.05 5.93
CA LEU A 18 -16.85 -5.41 5.58
C LEU A 18 -17.17 -5.77 4.12
N ARG A 19 -18.26 -5.26 3.56
CA ARG A 19 -18.64 -5.46 2.16
C ARG A 19 -17.67 -4.76 1.20
N ILE A 20 -17.19 -3.56 1.56
CA ILE A 20 -16.16 -2.83 0.79
C ILE A 20 -14.85 -3.63 0.75
N PHE A 21 -14.42 -4.20 1.88
CA PHE A 21 -13.25 -5.10 1.95
C PHE A 21 -13.39 -6.33 1.06
N ARG A 22 -14.58 -6.91 1.00
CA ARG A 22 -14.86 -8.07 0.15
C ARG A 22 -14.83 -7.73 -1.34
N SER A 23 -15.36 -6.56 -1.72
CA SER A 23 -15.36 -6.08 -3.11
C SER A 23 -13.94 -5.74 -3.59
N ALA A 24 -13.12 -5.13 -2.75
CA ALA A 24 -11.73 -4.79 -3.05
C ALA A 24 -10.88 -6.04 -3.33
N ARG A 25 -11.13 -7.15 -2.61
CA ARG A 25 -10.44 -8.43 -2.83
C ARG A 25 -10.78 -9.06 -4.18
N ILE A 26 -12.02 -8.91 -4.65
CA ILE A 26 -12.47 -9.45 -5.96
C ILE A 26 -11.85 -8.64 -7.11
N LEU A 27 -11.78 -7.32 -6.96
CA LEU A 27 -11.19 -6.43 -7.97
C LEU A 27 -9.69 -6.70 -8.19
N SER A 28 -8.96 -7.04 -7.12
CA SER A 28 -7.53 -7.33 -7.19
C SER A 28 -7.19 -8.62 -7.94
N GLN A 29 -8.07 -9.61 -7.91
CA GLN A 29 -7.85 -10.89 -8.58
C GLN A 29 -8.02 -10.81 -10.10
N VAL A 30 -8.78 -9.84 -10.60
CA VAL A 30 -9.18 -9.76 -12.01
C VAL A 30 -8.29 -8.84 -12.85
N TYR A 31 -7.62 -7.82 -12.24
CA TYR A 31 -7.10 -6.72 -13.05
C TYR A 31 -5.58 -6.52 -13.06
N MET A 32 -4.79 -7.17 -12.23
CA MET A 32 -3.35 -6.87 -12.18
C MET A 32 -2.46 -8.10 -12.36
N ARG A 33 -1.63 -8.02 -13.39
CA ARG A 33 -0.60 -8.99 -13.77
C ARG A 33 0.57 -9.05 -12.76
N ASP A 34 0.71 -8.01 -11.93
CA ASP A 34 1.71 -7.90 -10.85
C ASP A 34 1.05 -8.07 -9.48
N LYS A 35 1.34 -9.18 -8.80
CA LYS A 35 0.77 -9.52 -7.48
C LYS A 35 1.05 -8.46 -6.40
N ALA A 36 2.23 -7.83 -6.44
CA ALA A 36 2.62 -6.80 -5.48
C ALA A 36 1.82 -5.49 -5.67
N ALA A 37 1.67 -5.01 -6.90
CA ALA A 37 0.90 -3.81 -7.21
C ALA A 37 -0.58 -4.01 -6.88
N SER A 38 -1.12 -5.20 -7.13
CA SER A 38 -2.48 -5.57 -6.78
C SER A 38 -2.71 -5.52 -5.26
N LEU A 39 -1.80 -6.07 -4.46
CA LEU A 39 -1.90 -6.05 -3.01
C LEU A 39 -1.90 -4.62 -2.46
N VAL A 40 -0.99 -3.76 -2.94
CA VAL A 40 -0.92 -2.34 -2.55
C VAL A 40 -2.23 -1.63 -2.88
N ALA A 41 -2.78 -1.82 -4.08
CA ALA A 41 -4.04 -1.20 -4.48
C ALA A 41 -5.21 -1.64 -3.58
N VAL A 42 -5.29 -2.92 -3.22
CA VAL A 42 -6.32 -3.43 -2.30
C VAL A 42 -6.20 -2.81 -0.92
N LEU A 43 -4.98 -2.76 -0.38
CA LEU A 43 -4.74 -2.16 0.94
C LEU A 43 -5.08 -0.66 0.96
N MET A 44 -4.77 0.07 -0.11
CA MET A 44 -5.12 1.48 -0.25
C MET A 44 -6.64 1.68 -0.31
N ILE A 45 -7.35 0.92 -1.14
CA ILE A 45 -8.82 1.01 -1.24
C ILE A 45 -9.49 0.64 0.09
N ALA A 46 -9.03 -0.44 0.72
CA ALA A 46 -9.54 -0.87 2.01
C ALA A 46 -9.27 0.17 3.11
N GLY A 47 -8.07 0.77 3.12
CA GLY A 47 -7.69 1.83 4.05
C GLY A 47 -8.58 3.07 3.90
N ILE A 48 -8.75 3.57 2.67
CA ILE A 48 -9.63 4.72 2.38
C ILE A 48 -11.08 4.41 2.78
N GLY A 49 -11.57 3.22 2.45
CA GLY A 49 -12.91 2.78 2.86
C GLY A 49 -13.09 2.74 4.38
N THR A 50 -12.06 2.32 5.11
CA THR A 50 -12.06 2.33 6.58
C THR A 50 -12.06 3.75 7.13
N ILE A 51 -11.26 4.67 6.58
CA ILE A 51 -11.24 6.09 6.98
C ILE A 51 -12.65 6.69 6.85
N ILE A 52 -13.28 6.52 5.69
CA ILE A 52 -14.63 7.03 5.44
C ILE A 52 -15.64 6.39 6.42
N GLY A 53 -15.58 5.08 6.58
CA GLY A 53 -16.49 4.34 7.47
C GLY A 53 -16.35 4.75 8.93
N VAL A 54 -15.14 4.90 9.43
CA VAL A 54 -14.88 5.33 10.82
C VAL A 54 -15.27 6.79 11.00
N SER A 55 -15.01 7.67 10.03
CA SER A 55 -15.42 9.08 10.04
C SER A 55 -16.95 9.21 10.23
N VAL A 56 -17.71 8.47 9.42
CA VAL A 56 -19.18 8.46 9.54
C VAL A 56 -19.65 7.85 10.86
N ALA A 57 -19.02 6.78 11.32
CA ALA A 57 -19.38 6.13 12.58
C ALA A 57 -19.13 7.04 13.79
N VAL A 58 -17.97 7.72 13.83
CA VAL A 58 -17.63 8.68 14.90
C VAL A 58 -18.59 9.84 14.90
N LEU A 59 -18.88 10.45 13.75
CA LEU A 59 -19.88 11.50 13.65
C LEU A 59 -21.23 11.06 14.24
N HIS A 60 -21.66 9.85 13.91
CA HIS A 60 -22.95 9.34 14.37
C HIS A 60 -23.02 9.18 15.89
N VAL A 61 -21.90 8.81 16.50
CA VAL A 61 -21.81 8.62 17.96
C VAL A 61 -21.65 9.95 18.71
N GLU A 62 -20.82 10.86 18.15
CA GLU A 62 -20.46 12.12 18.81
C GLU A 62 -21.54 13.20 18.69
N LYS A 63 -22.17 13.37 17.52
CA LYS A 63 -23.09 14.50 17.22
C LYS A 63 -24.22 14.71 18.20
N SER A 64 -24.63 13.67 18.94
CA SER A 64 -25.71 13.73 19.94
C SER A 64 -25.19 13.88 21.36
N THR A 65 -23.89 14.05 21.55
CA THR A 65 -23.23 14.10 22.87
C THR A 65 -22.96 15.55 23.25
N PRO A 66 -23.44 16.01 24.40
CA PRO A 66 -23.18 17.37 24.87
C PRO A 66 -21.66 17.59 25.03
N GLY A 67 -21.15 18.70 24.50
CA GLY A 67 -19.73 19.04 24.55
C GLY A 67 -18.84 18.36 23.50
N ALA A 68 -19.44 17.59 22.57
CA ALA A 68 -18.67 17.02 21.47
C ALA A 68 -18.15 18.10 20.51
N SER A 69 -16.96 17.90 19.98
CA SER A 69 -16.35 18.78 18.97
C SER A 69 -16.61 18.30 17.53
N ILE A 70 -17.08 17.06 17.35
CA ILE A 70 -17.39 16.48 16.05
C ILE A 70 -18.93 16.54 15.86
N LEU A 71 -19.38 17.58 15.19
CA LEU A 71 -20.82 17.87 15.00
C LEU A 71 -21.27 17.73 13.56
N THR A 72 -20.35 17.92 12.61
CA THR A 72 -20.62 17.91 11.18
C THR A 72 -19.82 16.83 10.45
N GLY A 73 -20.21 16.52 9.21
CA GLY A 73 -19.44 15.61 8.36
C GLY A 73 -18.05 16.16 8.03
N GLU A 74 -17.91 17.48 7.97
CA GLU A 74 -16.65 18.17 7.76
C GLU A 74 -15.70 17.98 8.96
N ASP A 75 -16.19 18.17 10.18
CA ASP A 75 -15.42 17.93 11.41
C ASP A 75 -14.91 16.49 11.48
N ALA A 76 -15.78 15.53 11.17
CA ALA A 76 -15.43 14.11 11.19
C ALA A 76 -14.39 13.76 10.12
N ALA A 77 -14.54 14.29 8.91
CA ALA A 77 -13.58 14.09 7.81
C ALA A 77 -12.22 14.73 8.14
N TRP A 78 -12.21 15.97 8.60
CA TRP A 78 -11.01 16.68 9.03
C TRP A 78 -10.28 15.91 10.13
N TRP A 79 -10.98 15.55 11.20
CA TRP A 79 -10.42 14.77 12.29
C TRP A 79 -9.81 13.45 11.80
N SER A 80 -10.49 12.74 10.91
CA SER A 80 -10.00 11.47 10.39
C SER A 80 -8.72 11.63 9.59
N VAL A 81 -8.62 12.64 8.72
CA VAL A 81 -7.42 12.94 7.93
C VAL A 81 -6.25 13.32 8.85
N VAL A 82 -6.49 14.20 9.81
CA VAL A 82 -5.47 14.64 10.77
C VAL A 82 -4.97 13.49 11.64
N THR A 83 -5.85 12.54 11.99
CA THR A 83 -5.51 11.35 12.78
C THR A 83 -4.68 10.36 11.96
N VAL A 84 -5.12 10.04 10.73
CA VAL A 84 -4.41 9.11 9.84
C VAL A 84 -3.05 9.64 9.41
N SER A 85 -2.95 10.95 9.20
CA SER A 85 -1.67 11.61 8.88
C SER A 85 -0.72 11.73 10.08
N THR A 86 -1.15 11.31 11.27
CA THR A 86 -0.39 11.40 12.54
C THR A 86 -0.06 12.83 12.98
N VAL A 87 -0.71 13.85 12.41
CA VAL A 87 -0.53 15.26 12.79
C VAL A 87 -1.16 15.54 14.15
N GLY A 88 -2.43 15.12 14.35
CA GLY A 88 -3.08 15.14 15.66
C GLY A 88 -3.16 16.51 16.32
N TYR A 89 -3.68 17.54 15.68
CA TYR A 89 -3.81 18.89 16.28
C TYR A 89 -4.52 18.90 17.63
N GLY A 90 -5.45 17.96 17.89
CA GLY A 90 -6.16 17.85 19.16
C GLY A 90 -7.31 18.84 19.37
N ASN A 91 -7.60 19.70 18.41
CA ASN A 91 -8.69 20.67 18.47
C ASN A 91 -10.07 20.05 18.24
N ILE A 92 -10.15 18.96 17.49
CA ILE A 92 -11.35 18.17 17.22
C ILE A 92 -11.02 16.71 17.56
N VAL A 93 -11.68 16.14 18.57
CA VAL A 93 -11.42 14.79 19.04
C VAL A 93 -12.70 14.12 19.54
N PRO A 94 -12.85 12.79 19.41
CA PRO A 94 -13.98 12.08 19.99
C PRO A 94 -13.88 12.04 21.52
N ILE A 95 -14.99 12.35 22.19
CA ILE A 95 -15.09 12.36 23.66
C ILE A 95 -15.78 11.11 24.20
N THR A 96 -16.63 10.46 23.40
CA THR A 96 -17.38 9.26 23.84
C THR A 96 -16.46 8.03 23.92
N PRO A 97 -16.73 7.08 24.81
CA PRO A 97 -15.97 5.83 24.88
C PRO A 97 -15.95 5.06 23.56
N VAL A 98 -17.09 5.03 22.85
CA VAL A 98 -17.21 4.36 21.56
C VAL A 98 -16.41 5.11 20.49
N GLY A 99 -16.48 6.44 20.46
CA GLY A 99 -15.68 7.28 19.57
C GLY A 99 -14.19 7.08 19.76
N ARG A 100 -13.74 6.95 21.01
CA ARG A 100 -12.31 6.67 21.33
C ARG A 100 -11.87 5.29 20.86
N VAL A 101 -12.70 4.27 20.98
CA VAL A 101 -12.40 2.94 20.42
C VAL A 101 -12.27 2.99 18.90
N LEU A 102 -13.19 3.70 18.22
CA LEU A 102 -13.13 3.93 16.79
C LEU A 102 -11.87 4.72 16.39
N ALA A 103 -11.44 5.68 17.21
CA ALA A 103 -10.19 6.42 17.01
C ALA A 103 -8.98 5.49 17.05
N VAL A 104 -8.90 4.57 17.99
CA VAL A 104 -7.82 3.58 18.07
C VAL A 104 -7.77 2.71 16.80
N VAL A 105 -8.93 2.24 16.33
CA VAL A 105 -9.02 1.48 15.08
C VAL A 105 -8.49 2.31 13.89
N LEU A 106 -8.90 3.58 13.82
CA LEU A 106 -8.43 4.49 12.76
C LEU A 106 -6.93 4.73 12.81
N MET A 107 -6.36 4.90 14.01
CA MET A 107 -4.91 5.07 14.20
C MET A 107 -4.12 3.85 13.70
N VAL A 108 -4.53 2.64 14.05
CA VAL A 108 -3.88 1.41 13.61
C VAL A 108 -3.94 1.26 12.08
N VAL A 109 -5.10 1.51 11.49
CA VAL A 109 -5.28 1.47 10.03
C VAL A 109 -4.46 2.57 9.36
N GLY A 110 -4.42 3.77 9.93
CA GLY A 110 -3.67 4.91 9.42
C GLY A 110 -2.17 4.63 9.32
N ILE A 111 -1.58 4.06 10.37
CA ILE A 111 -0.17 3.65 10.38
C ILE A 111 0.12 2.65 9.27
N GLY A 112 -0.74 1.63 9.10
CA GLY A 112 -0.59 0.63 8.05
C GLY A 112 -0.71 1.22 6.64
N LEU A 113 -1.65 2.14 6.44
CA LEU A 113 -1.87 2.83 5.17
C LEU A 113 -0.66 3.71 4.81
N PHE A 114 -0.15 4.49 5.77
CA PHE A 114 1.01 5.34 5.57
C PHE A 114 2.27 4.53 5.25
N ALA A 115 2.51 3.43 5.97
CA ALA A 115 3.62 2.51 5.70
C ALA A 115 3.52 1.90 4.29
N THR A 116 2.32 1.50 3.86
CA THR A 116 2.07 0.97 2.52
C THR A 116 2.35 2.01 1.44
N PHE A 117 1.91 3.24 1.64
CA PHE A 117 2.14 4.35 0.73
C PHE A 117 3.63 4.70 0.61
N ALA A 118 4.32 4.82 1.74
CA ALA A 118 5.77 5.07 1.77
C ALA A 118 6.56 3.95 1.08
N GLY A 119 6.19 2.69 1.33
CA GLY A 119 6.79 1.53 0.66
C GLY A 119 6.53 1.51 -0.86
N ALA A 120 5.35 1.93 -1.31
CA ALA A 120 5.04 2.04 -2.74
C ALA A 120 5.91 3.11 -3.43
N ILE A 121 6.06 4.28 -2.80
CA ILE A 121 6.96 5.34 -3.30
C ILE A 121 8.40 4.85 -3.34
N ALA A 122 8.91 4.25 -2.27
CA ALA A 122 10.27 3.70 -2.21
C ALA A 122 10.51 2.69 -3.34
N ASN A 123 9.54 1.83 -3.63
CA ASN A 123 9.64 0.85 -4.72
C ASN A 123 9.73 1.51 -6.10
N ILE A 124 9.02 2.63 -6.33
CA ILE A 124 9.12 3.39 -7.59
C ILE A 124 10.54 3.93 -7.77
N PHE A 125 11.12 4.53 -6.72
CA PHE A 125 12.50 5.03 -6.75
C PHE A 125 13.52 3.91 -6.96
N MET A 126 13.37 2.80 -6.24
CA MET A 126 14.28 1.64 -6.36
C MET A 126 14.26 1.03 -7.77
N ARG A 127 13.10 0.91 -8.40
CA ARG A 127 12.99 0.43 -9.79
C ARG A 127 13.68 1.37 -10.78
N GLN A 128 13.68 2.67 -10.52
CA GLN A 128 14.35 3.65 -11.37
C GLN A 128 15.87 3.58 -11.22
N VAL A 129 16.36 3.42 -9.99
CA VAL A 129 17.80 3.22 -9.70
C VAL A 129 18.31 1.90 -10.33
N GLN A 130 17.56 0.80 -10.20
CA GLN A 130 17.91 -0.49 -10.81
C GLN A 130 17.96 -0.46 -12.34
N LYS A 131 17.12 0.34 -13.00
CA LYS A 131 17.21 0.55 -14.45
C LYS A 131 18.50 1.29 -14.87
N THR A 132 19.01 2.14 -14.00
CA THR A 132 20.22 2.93 -14.28
C THR A 132 21.48 2.18 -13.90
N THR A 133 21.43 1.33 -12.88
CA THR A 133 22.51 0.42 -12.49
C THR A 133 22.30 -0.90 -13.21
N ASN A 134 22.62 -0.91 -14.48
CA ASN A 134 22.52 -2.07 -15.35
C ASN A 134 23.51 -3.18 -14.89
N VAL A 135 23.20 -3.87 -13.81
CA VAL A 135 23.91 -5.09 -13.43
C VAL A 135 23.82 -6.12 -14.57
N ASP A 136 22.62 -6.22 -15.20
CA ASP A 136 22.40 -7.05 -16.40
C ASP A 136 23.32 -6.65 -17.57
N SER A 137 23.63 -5.35 -17.75
CA SER A 137 24.57 -4.92 -18.80
C SER A 137 26.02 -5.22 -18.48
N LEU A 138 26.39 -5.35 -17.21
CA LEU A 138 27.73 -5.78 -16.81
C LEU A 138 27.91 -7.29 -17.00
N GLU A 139 26.92 -8.09 -16.61
CA GLU A 139 26.91 -9.53 -16.86
C GLU A 139 26.92 -9.82 -18.37
N ASP A 140 26.08 -9.16 -19.16
CA ASP A 140 26.09 -9.26 -20.63
C ASP A 140 27.41 -8.80 -21.26
N ARG A 141 28.10 -7.84 -20.70
CA ARG A 141 29.43 -7.41 -21.15
C ARG A 141 30.50 -8.44 -20.79
N LEU A 142 30.44 -9.01 -19.58
CA LEU A 142 31.36 -10.06 -19.15
C LEU A 142 31.20 -11.31 -20.04
N VAL A 143 29.99 -11.77 -20.27
CA VAL A 143 29.71 -12.92 -21.15
C VAL A 143 30.17 -12.67 -22.59
N ARG A 144 29.99 -11.44 -23.12
CA ARG A 144 30.48 -11.05 -24.44
C ARG A 144 32.01 -11.02 -24.48
N MET A 145 32.69 -10.54 -23.45
CA MET A 145 34.14 -10.53 -23.36
C MET A 145 34.70 -11.96 -23.30
N GLU A 146 34.09 -12.83 -22.52
CA GLU A 146 34.47 -14.24 -22.41
C GLU A 146 34.32 -14.99 -23.76
N ARG A 147 33.24 -14.79 -24.47
CA ARG A 147 33.07 -15.32 -25.83
C ARG A 147 34.12 -14.80 -26.81
N HIS A 148 34.37 -13.50 -26.81
CA HIS A 148 35.36 -12.88 -27.68
C HIS A 148 36.76 -13.39 -27.39
N GLN A 149 37.09 -13.60 -26.14
CA GLN A 149 38.34 -14.21 -25.71
C GLN A 149 38.51 -15.66 -26.24
N HIS A 150 37.41 -16.44 -26.13
CA HIS A 150 37.37 -17.82 -26.63
C HIS A 150 37.58 -17.90 -28.17
N ASP A 151 36.88 -16.99 -28.89
CA ASP A 151 37.00 -16.90 -30.34
C ASP A 151 38.41 -16.49 -30.80
N LEU A 152 39.05 -15.55 -30.08
CA LEU A 152 40.44 -15.16 -30.32
C LEU A 152 41.41 -16.34 -30.11
N TYR A 153 41.27 -17.09 -29.02
CA TYR A 153 42.08 -18.27 -28.76
C TYR A 153 41.88 -19.33 -29.85
N ALA A 154 40.68 -19.56 -30.32
CA ALA A 154 40.39 -20.48 -31.41
C ALA A 154 41.03 -20.04 -32.74
N ALA A 155 40.95 -18.73 -33.05
CA ALA A 155 41.58 -18.16 -34.25
C ALA A 155 43.11 -18.25 -34.23
N VAL A 156 43.73 -17.92 -33.10
CA VAL A 156 45.20 -18.03 -32.90
C VAL A 156 45.64 -19.47 -33.03
N ARG A 157 44.94 -20.43 -32.39
CA ARG A 157 45.26 -21.87 -32.49
C ARG A 157 45.18 -22.34 -33.94
N LYS A 158 44.17 -21.90 -34.69
CA LYS A 158 43.97 -22.24 -36.11
C LYS A 158 45.09 -21.64 -36.99
N HIS A 159 45.60 -20.47 -36.63
CA HIS A 159 46.66 -19.80 -37.36
C HIS A 159 48.01 -20.50 -37.12
N ILE A 160 48.31 -20.91 -35.88
CA ILE A 160 49.48 -21.64 -35.50
C ILE A 160 49.51 -23.03 -36.19
N ALA A 161 48.37 -23.75 -36.16
CA ALA A 161 48.25 -25.06 -36.84
C ALA A 161 48.41 -24.99 -38.36
N LYS A 162 48.17 -23.82 -38.97
CA LYS A 162 48.35 -23.60 -40.40
C LYS A 162 49.81 -23.25 -40.78
N GLN A 163 50.57 -22.72 -39.83
CA GLN A 163 52.01 -22.38 -40.02
C GLN A 163 52.97 -23.55 -39.76
N ASN A 164 52.56 -24.54 -38.99
CA ASN A 164 53.32 -25.72 -38.65
C ASN A 164 52.57 -27.02 -39.02
N PRO A 165 52.45 -27.38 -40.31
CA PRO A 165 51.66 -28.55 -40.73
C PRO A 165 52.40 -29.90 -40.47
N ASP A 166 53.65 -29.88 -40.00
CA ASP A 166 54.53 -31.06 -39.90
C ASP A 166 54.94 -31.44 -38.46
N ASP A 167 54.23 -30.99 -37.41
CA ASP A 167 54.39 -31.43 -36.01
C ASP A 167 53.22 -32.27 -35.52
#